data_65471c1892df6a54d99d9224eaa488ff
#
_entry.id   65471c1892df6a54d99d9224eaa488ff
#
_cell.length_a   1.000
_cell.length_b   1.000
_cell.length_c   1.000
_cell.angle_alpha   90.00
_cell.angle_beta   90.00
_cell.angle_gamma   90.00
#
_symmetry.space_group_name_H-M   'P 1'
#
loop_
_entity.id
_entity.type
_entity.pdbx_description
1 polymer ?
#
loop_
_entity_poly.entity_id
_entity_poly.type
_entity_poly.pdbx_seq_one_letter_code
_entity_poly.pdbx_strand_id
1 'polypeptide(L)'
;MSDILRSPFRLLLSLLLVLDASAREPIPAPTKTVRARDLGIPFDGAPGKFNAITDVPGVEVGYTTLISGEGKLEVGKGPVRTGVTAILPRGRAAMNDPVFAGYFSLNGNGEMTGTAWVEESGFLEGPIVLTNTHSVGIARDAVIAWRLAHGGPDAEGFAWSLPVVAETWDGWLNDVDGFHVKPEHVAHAIESAHSGPIEEGSVGGGTGMICYEFKGGTGTASRIVPAAAVAGRDSSAQSPGSYFLGVLVQANCGRRPQLTIRGLEVGKKIPGSVYKQETGSIIILVGTDAPLLPHQLKRLARRASLGLARTGSVSGNGSGDLFIAFSTANAHAADAKPPIRSIEIMPNDLMDPLFTATVEATEEAIINALIDNHDMIGRDNHNVEALPHERLQQLLKEYNRPRANLPRRRDCRGKW
;
A
#
# COMPACT_ATOMS: atom_id res chain seq x y z
N MET A 1 -35.46 -56.78 60.33
CA MET A 1 -35.75 -57.99 59.51
C MET A 1 -35.61 -57.58 58.08
N SER A 2 -34.65 -58.23 57.47
CA SER A 2 -34.36 -58.58 56.09
C SER A 2 -34.00 -57.51 55.12
N ASP A 3 -32.70 -57.53 54.90
CA ASP A 3 -31.95 -57.17 53.72
C ASP A 3 -32.58 -57.57 52.38
N ILE A 4 -32.36 -56.75 51.29
CA ILE A 4 -32.06 -57.25 49.95
C ILE A 4 -31.20 -56.22 49.23
N LEU A 5 -29.96 -56.57 48.89
CA LEU A 5 -29.00 -55.96 48.00
C LEU A 5 -29.59 -55.78 46.58
N ARG A 6 -29.31 -54.61 45.94
CA ARG A 6 -29.27 -54.51 44.50
C ARG A 6 -28.08 -53.65 44.07
N SER A 7 -27.15 -54.34 43.43
CA SER A 7 -25.99 -53.83 42.73
C SER A 7 -26.38 -52.93 41.49
N PRO A 8 -25.73 -51.80 41.24
CA PRO A 8 -25.88 -51.10 39.94
C PRO A 8 -24.77 -51.53 38.96
N PHE A 9 -25.22 -52.05 37.87
CA PHE A 9 -24.45 -52.27 36.63
C PHE A 9 -23.88 -50.95 36.12
N ARG A 10 -22.55 -50.80 36.11
CA ARG A 10 -21.87 -49.70 35.44
C ARG A 10 -21.68 -50.04 33.97
N LEU A 11 -22.46 -49.37 33.09
CA LEU A 11 -22.24 -49.37 31.66
C LEU A 11 -21.08 -48.40 31.36
N LEU A 12 -19.92 -48.92 30.98
CA LEU A 12 -18.81 -48.13 30.42
C LEU A 12 -19.11 -47.82 28.96
N LEU A 13 -19.50 -46.59 28.68
CA LEU A 13 -19.62 -46.08 27.31
C LEU A 13 -18.25 -45.56 26.87
N SER A 14 -17.52 -46.35 26.09
CA SER A 14 -16.25 -45.94 25.47
C SER A 14 -16.54 -45.00 24.29
N LEU A 15 -16.35 -43.70 24.49
CA LEU A 15 -16.41 -42.68 23.42
C LEU A 15 -15.09 -42.74 22.63
N LEU A 16 -15.08 -43.38 21.48
CA LEU A 16 -13.99 -43.29 20.51
C LEU A 16 -14.02 -41.88 19.88
N LEU A 17 -13.11 -41.00 20.33
CA LEU A 17 -12.75 -39.78 19.65
C LEU A 17 -11.93 -40.16 18.40
N VAL A 18 -12.55 -40.17 17.26
CA VAL A 18 -11.85 -40.16 15.96
C VAL A 18 -11.29 -38.75 15.77
N LEU A 19 -10.01 -38.59 16.07
CA LEU A 19 -9.24 -37.41 15.67
C LEU A 19 -9.05 -37.47 14.16
N ASP A 20 -9.86 -36.69 13.44
CA ASP A 20 -9.69 -36.43 12.01
C ASP A 20 -8.44 -35.57 11.87
N ALA A 21 -7.31 -36.22 11.64
CA ALA A 21 -6.05 -35.56 11.29
C ALA A 21 -6.13 -35.14 9.82
N SER A 22 -6.88 -34.08 9.54
CA SER A 22 -6.77 -33.40 8.26
C SER A 22 -5.32 -32.94 8.12
N ALA A 23 -4.55 -33.65 7.30
CA ALA A 23 -3.20 -33.26 6.92
C ALA A 23 -3.29 -31.86 6.29
N ARG A 24 -2.87 -30.83 7.03
CA ARG A 24 -2.63 -29.52 6.45
C ARG A 24 -1.56 -29.72 5.36
N GLU A 25 -1.94 -29.45 4.12
CA GLU A 25 -0.94 -29.35 3.06
C GLU A 25 0.17 -28.39 3.51
N PRO A 26 1.44 -28.71 3.28
CA PRO A 26 2.53 -27.83 3.65
C PRO A 26 2.34 -26.51 2.91
N ILE A 27 2.31 -25.40 3.65
CA ILE A 27 2.34 -24.04 3.10
C ILE A 27 3.54 -24.03 2.17
N PRO A 28 3.36 -23.77 0.86
CA PRO A 28 4.48 -23.69 -0.06
C PRO A 28 5.48 -22.67 0.47
N ALA A 29 6.78 -23.01 0.44
CA ALA A 29 7.83 -22.09 0.84
C ALA A 29 7.64 -20.77 0.08
N PRO A 30 7.82 -19.61 0.71
CA PRO A 30 7.63 -18.33 0.05
C PRO A 30 8.49 -18.30 -1.20
N THR A 31 7.87 -18.19 -2.36
CA THR A 31 8.54 -17.96 -3.63
C THR A 31 9.34 -16.68 -3.45
N LYS A 32 10.63 -16.72 -3.81
CA LYS A 32 11.50 -15.55 -3.69
C LYS A 32 10.86 -14.38 -4.43
N THR A 33 10.44 -13.36 -3.69
CA THR A 33 9.90 -12.12 -4.25
C THR A 33 10.92 -11.50 -5.20
N VAL A 34 10.52 -11.17 -6.41
CA VAL A 34 11.37 -10.51 -7.40
C VAL A 34 10.97 -9.05 -7.45
N ARG A 35 11.90 -8.16 -7.15
CA ARG A 35 11.65 -6.72 -7.19
C ARG A 35 12.28 -6.06 -8.41
N ALA A 36 11.86 -4.85 -8.71
CA ALA A 36 12.32 -4.14 -9.90
C ALA A 36 13.85 -3.96 -9.96
N ARG A 37 14.51 -3.76 -8.82
CA ARG A 37 15.98 -3.70 -8.74
C ARG A 37 16.66 -5.03 -9.05
N ASP A 38 16.02 -6.16 -8.73
CA ASP A 38 16.55 -7.50 -9.05
C ASP A 38 16.56 -7.76 -10.56
N LEU A 39 15.66 -7.11 -11.30
CA LEU A 39 15.63 -7.14 -12.76
C LEU A 39 16.65 -6.18 -13.42
N GLY A 40 17.41 -5.43 -12.61
CA GLY A 40 18.41 -4.47 -13.09
C GLY A 40 17.81 -3.11 -13.50
N ILE A 41 16.63 -2.77 -13.04
CA ILE A 41 16.03 -1.44 -13.27
C ILE A 41 16.74 -0.42 -12.36
N PRO A 42 17.39 0.63 -12.93
CA PRO A 42 18.14 1.59 -12.14
C PRO A 42 17.22 2.67 -11.56
N PHE A 43 17.01 2.66 -10.25
CA PHE A 43 16.30 3.74 -9.56
C PHE A 43 17.28 4.66 -8.84
N ASP A 44 16.94 5.94 -8.81
CA ASP A 44 17.70 6.97 -8.10
C ASP A 44 17.44 6.88 -6.59
N GLY A 45 18.34 7.46 -5.79
CA GLY A 45 18.28 7.47 -4.33
C GLY A 45 18.66 6.14 -3.68
N ALA A 46 19.11 6.22 -2.44
CA ALA A 46 19.46 5.05 -1.62
C ALA A 46 18.24 4.51 -0.89
N PRO A 47 17.86 3.25 -1.07
CA PRO A 47 16.77 2.65 -0.31
C PRO A 47 17.19 2.38 1.14
N GLY A 48 16.21 2.27 2.05
CA GLY A 48 16.40 1.71 3.37
C GLY A 48 16.67 0.19 3.31
N LYS A 49 16.79 -0.42 4.47
CA LYS A 49 17.16 -1.85 4.62
C LYS A 49 16.19 -2.79 3.90
N PHE A 50 14.89 -2.50 3.97
CA PHE A 50 13.83 -3.33 3.40
C PHE A 50 13.34 -2.77 2.05
N ASN A 51 13.75 -1.53 1.72
CA ASN A 51 13.21 -0.77 0.60
C ASN A 51 11.67 -0.74 0.61
N ALA A 52 11.07 -0.52 1.77
CA ALA A 52 9.65 -0.58 2.03
C ALA A 52 9.21 0.57 2.95
N ILE A 53 7.90 0.84 3.00
CA ILE A 53 7.35 1.85 3.92
C ILE A 53 7.69 1.55 5.39
N THR A 54 7.93 0.28 5.71
CA THR A 54 8.35 -0.21 7.03
C THR A 54 9.80 0.11 7.40
N ASP A 55 10.59 0.73 6.51
CA ASP A 55 11.86 1.35 6.89
C ASP A 55 11.65 2.62 7.72
N VAL A 56 10.46 3.23 7.65
CA VAL A 56 10.08 4.34 8.53
C VAL A 56 9.84 3.79 9.93
N PRO A 57 10.59 4.26 10.95
CA PRO A 57 10.48 3.73 12.31
C PRO A 57 9.05 3.79 12.86
N GLY A 58 8.58 2.66 13.38
CA GLY A 58 7.26 2.49 13.97
C GLY A 58 6.18 2.02 12.99
N VAL A 59 6.40 2.12 11.68
CA VAL A 59 5.40 1.67 10.70
C VAL A 59 5.32 0.16 10.63
N GLU A 60 4.10 -0.35 10.73
CA GLU A 60 3.75 -1.76 10.54
C GLU A 60 2.71 -1.91 9.43
N VAL A 61 2.78 -3.02 8.68
CA VAL A 61 1.83 -3.36 7.61
C VAL A 61 1.37 -4.79 7.77
N GLY A 62 0.07 -5.02 7.56
CA GLY A 62 -0.51 -6.37 7.60
C GLY A 62 -1.57 -6.56 6.53
N TYR A 63 -1.85 -7.83 6.22
CA TYR A 63 -2.69 -8.20 5.09
C TYR A 63 -3.72 -9.27 5.45
N THR A 64 -4.85 -9.20 4.73
CA THR A 64 -5.76 -10.32 4.53
C THR A 64 -6.04 -10.46 3.06
N THR A 65 -5.62 -11.57 2.46
CA THR A 65 -5.80 -11.87 1.04
C THR A 65 -6.93 -12.88 0.86
N LEU A 66 -7.89 -12.57 0.00
CA LEU A 66 -9.08 -13.39 -0.26
C LEU A 66 -9.07 -13.85 -1.71
N ILE A 67 -8.75 -15.13 -1.93
CA ILE A 67 -8.76 -15.78 -3.24
C ILE A 67 -9.57 -17.07 -3.14
N SER A 68 -10.68 -17.14 -3.87
CA SER A 68 -11.51 -18.36 -3.92
C SER A 68 -12.39 -18.39 -5.15
N GLY A 69 -12.84 -19.59 -5.53
CA GLY A 69 -13.75 -19.83 -6.66
C GLY A 69 -13.13 -19.59 -8.03
N GLU A 70 -13.75 -20.14 -9.05
CA GLU A 70 -13.35 -20.05 -10.45
C GLU A 70 -14.59 -20.00 -11.35
N GLY A 71 -14.40 -19.65 -12.63
CA GLY A 71 -15.43 -19.70 -13.66
C GLY A 71 -16.36 -18.50 -13.68
N LYS A 72 -17.65 -18.76 -13.96
CA LYS A 72 -18.64 -17.71 -14.15
C LYS A 72 -18.99 -16.98 -12.86
N LEU A 73 -19.19 -15.67 -12.95
CA LEU A 73 -19.65 -14.86 -11.84
C LEU A 73 -21.01 -15.33 -11.29
N GLU A 74 -21.06 -15.60 -10.00
CA GLU A 74 -22.29 -15.73 -9.22
C GLU A 74 -22.18 -14.76 -8.02
N VAL A 75 -22.94 -13.67 -8.07
CA VAL A 75 -22.90 -12.62 -7.03
C VAL A 75 -23.13 -13.21 -5.64
N GLY A 76 -22.25 -12.91 -4.70
CA GLY A 76 -22.25 -13.47 -3.34
C GLY A 76 -21.55 -14.82 -3.19
N LYS A 77 -21.10 -15.44 -4.29
CA LYS A 77 -20.33 -16.70 -4.26
C LYS A 77 -18.91 -16.54 -4.85
N GLY A 78 -18.73 -15.64 -5.80
CA GLY A 78 -17.45 -15.38 -6.42
C GLY A 78 -17.43 -15.62 -7.93
N PRO A 79 -16.25 -15.73 -8.53
CA PRO A 79 -14.89 -15.79 -7.95
C PRO A 79 -14.48 -14.56 -7.16
N VAL A 80 -13.72 -14.79 -6.07
CA VAL A 80 -13.23 -13.75 -5.17
C VAL A 80 -11.75 -13.50 -5.41
N ARG A 81 -11.37 -12.24 -5.67
CA ARG A 81 -9.98 -11.75 -5.85
C ARG A 81 -9.87 -10.37 -5.20
N THR A 82 -9.81 -10.32 -3.88
CA THR A 82 -9.84 -9.08 -3.09
C THR A 82 -9.06 -9.24 -1.79
N GLY A 83 -9.14 -8.25 -0.91
CA GLY A 83 -8.52 -8.33 0.39
C GLY A 83 -8.49 -7.00 1.12
N VAL A 84 -7.69 -6.97 2.18
CA VAL A 84 -7.51 -5.83 3.07
C VAL A 84 -6.03 -5.65 3.37
N THR A 85 -5.53 -4.42 3.26
CA THR A 85 -4.20 -4.00 3.73
C THR A 85 -4.38 -3.02 4.88
N ALA A 86 -3.75 -3.26 6.01
CA ALA A 86 -3.72 -2.34 7.15
C ALA A 86 -2.32 -1.75 7.32
N ILE A 87 -2.23 -0.43 7.44
CA ILE A 87 -0.98 0.29 7.69
C ILE A 87 -1.13 1.04 9.02
N LEU A 88 -0.23 0.76 9.95
CA LEU A 88 -0.22 1.32 11.29
C LEU A 88 0.96 2.28 11.40
N PRO A 89 0.74 3.61 11.38
CA PRO A 89 1.81 4.59 11.37
C PRO A 89 2.78 4.51 12.54
N ARG A 90 2.29 4.10 13.73
CA ARG A 90 3.09 3.91 14.94
C ARG A 90 3.05 2.49 15.48
N GLY A 91 2.69 1.51 14.64
CA GLY A 91 2.51 0.13 15.06
C GLY A 91 1.33 -0.06 16.02
N ARG A 92 1.04 -1.32 16.34
CA ARG A 92 -0.08 -1.68 17.23
C ARG A 92 0.07 -1.13 18.65
N ALA A 93 1.28 -1.13 19.19
CA ALA A 93 1.54 -0.71 20.56
C ALA A 93 1.22 0.78 20.80
N ALA A 94 1.32 1.63 19.80
CA ALA A 94 1.10 3.06 19.89
C ALA A 94 -0.02 3.55 18.94
N MET A 95 -0.97 2.70 18.61
CA MET A 95 -2.06 3.00 17.65
C MET A 95 -2.94 4.17 18.07
N ASN A 96 -3.05 4.43 19.38
CA ASN A 96 -3.84 5.54 19.92
C ASN A 96 -3.06 6.86 20.01
N ASP A 97 -1.80 6.90 19.56
CA ASP A 97 -1.01 8.13 19.43
C ASP A 97 -1.10 8.63 17.98
N PRO A 98 -1.90 9.67 17.69
CA PRO A 98 -2.09 10.19 16.36
C PRO A 98 -0.80 10.71 15.74
N VAL A 99 -0.71 10.66 14.42
CA VAL A 99 0.41 11.22 13.66
C VAL A 99 -0.03 12.46 12.89
N PHE A 100 0.85 13.45 12.73
CA PHE A 100 0.59 14.51 11.77
C PHE A 100 0.44 13.94 10.37
N ALA A 101 -0.57 14.43 9.64
CA ALA A 101 -0.85 13.96 8.28
C ALA A 101 -1.34 15.10 7.37
N GLY A 102 -1.25 14.85 6.06
CA GLY A 102 -1.77 15.74 5.03
C GLY A 102 -2.30 14.96 3.84
N TYR A 103 -3.49 15.29 3.40
CA TYR A 103 -4.22 14.64 2.30
C TYR A 103 -4.15 15.47 1.02
N PHE A 104 -4.14 14.78 -0.14
CA PHE A 104 -4.23 15.40 -1.46
C PHE A 104 -5.00 14.50 -2.43
N SER A 105 -6.07 15.03 -3.02
CA SER A 105 -6.78 14.40 -4.14
C SER A 105 -6.25 14.95 -5.45
N LEU A 106 -5.66 14.09 -6.27
CA LEU A 106 -5.27 14.45 -7.64
C LEU A 106 -6.46 14.29 -8.58
N ASN A 107 -7.22 13.20 -8.42
CA ASN A 107 -8.45 12.91 -9.14
C ASN A 107 -9.42 12.20 -8.19
N GLY A 108 -10.63 12.70 -8.08
CA GLY A 108 -11.57 12.37 -7.01
C GLY A 108 -12.57 11.26 -7.32
N ASN A 109 -12.38 10.46 -8.39
CA ASN A 109 -13.28 9.32 -8.67
C ASN A 109 -12.92 8.09 -7.81
N GLY A 110 -12.96 8.25 -6.50
CA GLY A 110 -12.64 7.24 -5.50
C GLY A 110 -13.02 7.68 -4.10
N GLU A 111 -12.90 6.77 -3.14
CA GLU A 111 -13.25 7.00 -1.74
C GLU A 111 -12.01 6.93 -0.84
N MET A 112 -11.87 7.91 0.05
CA MET A 112 -10.97 7.88 1.20
C MET A 112 -11.68 8.55 2.38
N THR A 113 -12.11 7.77 3.35
CA THR A 113 -12.84 8.27 4.53
C THR A 113 -11.90 9.00 5.49
N GLY A 114 -12.44 9.76 6.43
CA GLY A 114 -11.68 10.44 7.49
C GLY A 114 -10.85 11.65 7.04
N THR A 115 -10.76 11.92 5.74
CA THR A 115 -9.92 13.00 5.18
C THR A 115 -10.37 14.39 5.61
N ALA A 116 -11.65 14.62 5.84
CA ALA A 116 -12.15 15.90 6.35
C ALA A 116 -11.54 16.22 7.72
N TRP A 117 -11.45 15.23 8.61
CA TRP A 117 -10.82 15.41 9.92
C TRP A 117 -9.29 15.55 9.82
N VAL A 118 -8.65 14.79 8.95
CA VAL A 118 -7.21 14.96 8.68
C VAL A 118 -6.91 16.39 8.19
N GLU A 119 -7.75 16.98 7.34
CA GLU A 119 -7.55 18.34 6.85
C GLU A 119 -7.83 19.40 7.92
N GLU A 120 -8.82 19.19 8.78
CA GLU A 120 -9.22 20.13 9.85
C GLU A 120 -8.23 20.07 11.03
N SER A 121 -7.93 18.86 11.54
CA SER A 121 -7.10 18.69 12.73
C SER A 121 -5.60 18.64 12.45
N GLY A 122 -5.21 18.23 11.25
CA GLY A 122 -3.84 17.89 10.91
C GLY A 122 -3.37 16.53 11.41
N PHE A 123 -4.26 15.73 12.03
CA PHE A 123 -3.94 14.43 12.59
C PHE A 123 -4.65 13.29 11.87
N LEU A 124 -3.92 12.18 11.74
CA LEU A 124 -4.46 10.89 11.36
C LEU A 124 -4.46 9.99 12.59
N GLU A 125 -5.62 9.40 12.89
CA GLU A 125 -5.88 8.57 14.06
C GLU A 125 -6.05 7.10 13.68
N GLY A 126 -5.26 6.23 14.30
CA GLY A 126 -5.34 4.79 14.11
C GLY A 126 -4.80 4.28 12.79
N PRO A 127 -5.20 3.08 12.35
CA PRO A 127 -4.72 2.48 11.12
C PRO A 127 -5.30 3.15 9.88
N ILE A 128 -4.54 3.13 8.78
CA ILE A 128 -5.06 3.32 7.43
C ILE A 128 -5.40 1.94 6.88
N VAL A 129 -6.57 1.79 6.27
CA VAL A 129 -7.00 0.53 5.66
C VAL A 129 -7.27 0.72 4.17
N LEU A 130 -6.74 -0.19 3.35
CA LEU A 130 -6.98 -0.23 1.91
C LEU A 130 -7.75 -1.50 1.56
N THR A 131 -8.75 -1.38 0.69
CA THR A 131 -9.59 -2.50 0.25
C THR A 131 -10.19 -2.23 -1.13
N ASN A 132 -11.31 -2.86 -1.49
CA ASN A 132 -12.03 -2.58 -2.73
C ASN A 132 -13.17 -1.56 -2.52
N THR A 133 -13.70 -1.05 -3.63
CA THR A 133 -14.71 0.02 -3.67
C THR A 133 -15.94 -0.24 -2.81
N HIS A 134 -16.53 -1.45 -2.87
CA HIS A 134 -17.76 -1.76 -2.13
C HIS A 134 -17.52 -2.18 -0.68
N SER A 135 -16.25 -2.30 -0.27
CA SER A 135 -15.88 -2.74 1.09
C SER A 135 -15.46 -1.60 2.02
N VAL A 136 -15.46 -0.35 1.55
CA VAL A 136 -15.06 0.82 2.37
C VAL A 136 -15.93 0.94 3.63
N GLY A 137 -17.24 0.80 3.50
CA GLY A 137 -18.19 0.93 4.62
C GLY A 137 -17.91 -0.10 5.71
N ILE A 138 -17.85 -1.39 5.35
CA ILE A 138 -17.60 -2.47 6.30
C ILE A 138 -16.20 -2.37 6.94
N ALA A 139 -15.19 -1.97 6.16
CA ALA A 139 -13.84 -1.80 6.65
C ALA A 139 -13.76 -0.65 7.67
N ARG A 140 -14.44 0.47 7.40
CA ARG A 140 -14.53 1.59 8.33
C ARG A 140 -15.17 1.18 9.66
N ASP A 141 -16.30 0.51 9.61
CA ASP A 141 -17.01 0.04 10.81
C ASP A 141 -16.18 -0.97 11.58
N ALA A 142 -15.48 -1.87 10.88
CA ALA A 142 -14.61 -2.87 11.50
C ALA A 142 -13.41 -2.23 12.22
N VAL A 143 -12.79 -1.18 11.67
CA VAL A 143 -11.73 -0.43 12.36
C VAL A 143 -12.25 0.20 13.65
N ILE A 144 -13.45 0.80 13.63
CA ILE A 144 -14.07 1.38 14.84
C ILE A 144 -14.29 0.27 15.88
N ALA A 145 -14.92 -0.85 15.49
CA ALA A 145 -15.19 -1.96 16.38
C ALA A 145 -13.88 -2.56 16.98
N TRP A 146 -12.84 -2.70 16.14
CA TRP A 146 -11.55 -3.20 16.61
C TRP A 146 -10.91 -2.23 17.63
N ARG A 147 -10.92 -0.91 17.36
CA ARG A 147 -10.40 0.10 18.28
C ARG A 147 -11.15 0.12 19.63
N LEU A 148 -12.47 0.00 19.61
CA LEU A 148 -13.29 -0.11 20.83
C LEU A 148 -12.89 -1.32 21.67
N ALA A 149 -12.62 -2.46 21.04
CA ALA A 149 -12.20 -3.68 21.74
C ALA A 149 -10.78 -3.61 22.33
N HIS A 150 -9.89 -2.76 21.77
CA HIS A 150 -8.47 -2.71 22.13
C HIS A 150 -8.00 -1.40 22.77
N GLY A 151 -8.77 -0.34 22.71
CA GLY A 151 -8.42 0.97 23.28
C GLY A 151 -9.35 1.43 24.38
N GLY A 152 -10.55 0.86 24.42
CA GLY A 152 -11.60 1.28 25.33
C GLY A 152 -12.17 2.68 25.05
N PRO A 153 -13.25 3.05 25.70
CA PRO A 153 -13.78 4.41 25.69
C PRO A 153 -12.86 5.37 26.48
N ASP A 154 -12.99 6.66 26.22
CA ASP A 154 -12.40 7.72 27.03
C ASP A 154 -12.99 7.76 28.47
N ALA A 155 -12.55 8.75 29.27
CA ALA A 155 -13.02 8.92 30.65
C ALA A 155 -14.52 9.19 30.75
N GLU A 156 -15.13 9.74 29.71
CA GLU A 156 -16.56 10.05 29.61
C GLU A 156 -17.40 8.87 29.07
N GLY A 157 -16.76 7.76 28.70
CA GLY A 157 -17.44 6.54 28.20
C GLY A 157 -17.67 6.54 26.68
N PHE A 158 -17.03 7.44 25.92
CA PHE A 158 -17.11 7.52 24.48
C PHE A 158 -15.82 7.03 23.83
N ALA A 159 -15.93 6.55 22.60
CA ALA A 159 -14.77 6.36 21.73
C ALA A 159 -15.02 7.12 20.43
N TRP A 160 -14.21 8.14 20.20
CA TRP A 160 -14.25 8.90 18.97
C TRP A 160 -13.28 8.29 17.95
N SER A 161 -13.74 8.03 16.74
CA SER A 161 -12.89 7.49 15.67
C SER A 161 -13.43 7.87 14.29
N LEU A 162 -12.58 8.47 13.47
CA LEU A 162 -12.81 8.77 12.07
C LEU A 162 -11.74 8.09 11.21
N PRO A 163 -11.83 6.74 11.02
CA PRO A 163 -10.80 5.98 10.35
C PRO A 163 -10.58 6.42 8.90
N VAL A 164 -9.32 6.34 8.46
CA VAL A 164 -8.97 6.47 7.05
C VAL A 164 -9.06 5.10 6.39
N VAL A 165 -10.04 4.92 5.53
CA VAL A 165 -10.23 3.75 4.68
C VAL A 165 -10.30 4.21 3.23
N ALA A 166 -9.47 3.63 2.37
CA ALA A 166 -9.42 3.96 0.95
C ALA A 166 -9.57 2.72 0.07
N GLU A 167 -9.84 2.93 -1.19
CA GLU A 167 -10.18 1.84 -2.10
C GLU A 167 -9.61 2.03 -3.50
N THR A 168 -9.54 0.91 -4.23
CA THR A 168 -9.47 0.85 -5.68
C THR A 168 -10.37 -0.27 -6.19
N TRP A 169 -10.89 -0.16 -7.44
CA TRP A 169 -11.86 -1.07 -7.99
C TRP A 169 -11.23 -2.38 -8.50
N ASP A 170 -11.66 -3.52 -7.96
CA ASP A 170 -11.21 -4.86 -8.35
C ASP A 170 -12.21 -5.66 -9.20
N GLY A 171 -13.35 -5.09 -9.55
CA GLY A 171 -14.50 -5.78 -10.13
C GLY A 171 -14.28 -6.41 -11.52
N TRP A 172 -13.07 -6.29 -12.13
CA TRP A 172 -12.75 -7.05 -13.34
C TRP A 172 -12.42 -8.52 -13.02
N LEU A 173 -11.73 -8.76 -11.92
CA LEU A 173 -11.33 -10.10 -11.47
C LEU A 173 -12.19 -10.63 -10.33
N ASN A 174 -12.79 -9.75 -9.54
CA ASN A 174 -13.49 -10.04 -8.30
C ASN A 174 -15.02 -9.90 -8.45
N ASP A 175 -15.76 -10.70 -7.70
CA ASP A 175 -17.17 -10.49 -7.40
C ASP A 175 -17.30 -9.31 -6.41
N VAL A 176 -17.19 -8.08 -6.92
CA VAL A 176 -17.20 -6.86 -6.10
C VAL A 176 -18.55 -6.62 -5.42
N ASP A 177 -19.65 -7.05 -6.05
CA ASP A 177 -21.02 -6.91 -5.53
C ASP A 177 -21.39 -8.00 -4.51
N GLY A 178 -20.53 -8.99 -4.31
CA GLY A 178 -20.71 -10.08 -3.35
C GLY A 178 -20.35 -9.72 -1.90
N PHE A 179 -19.76 -8.55 -1.66
CA PHE A 179 -19.40 -8.06 -0.31
C PHE A 179 -18.59 -9.08 0.51
N HIS A 180 -17.53 -9.63 -0.10
CA HIS A 180 -16.74 -10.72 0.49
C HIS A 180 -15.83 -10.30 1.62
N VAL A 181 -15.44 -9.03 1.71
CA VAL A 181 -14.71 -8.50 2.86
C VAL A 181 -15.64 -8.42 4.06
N LYS A 182 -15.17 -8.95 5.22
CA LYS A 182 -15.91 -9.02 6.48
C LYS A 182 -15.09 -8.35 7.59
N PRO A 183 -15.71 -8.00 8.75
CA PRO A 183 -15.00 -7.37 9.87
C PRO A 183 -13.78 -8.15 10.35
N GLU A 184 -13.86 -9.49 10.39
CA GLU A 184 -12.76 -10.36 10.79
C GLU A 184 -11.55 -10.27 9.86
N HIS A 185 -11.74 -9.99 8.57
CA HIS A 185 -10.65 -9.79 7.62
C HIS A 185 -9.89 -8.50 7.90
N VAL A 186 -10.59 -7.44 8.31
CA VAL A 186 -9.98 -6.17 8.71
C VAL A 186 -9.23 -6.32 10.03
N ALA A 187 -9.85 -6.97 11.01
CA ALA A 187 -9.22 -7.26 12.29
C ALA A 187 -7.93 -8.07 12.10
N HIS A 188 -7.97 -9.14 11.28
CA HIS A 188 -6.80 -9.95 10.96
C HIS A 188 -5.69 -9.14 10.29
N ALA A 189 -6.01 -8.25 9.33
CA ALA A 189 -5.01 -7.40 8.70
C ALA A 189 -4.33 -6.46 9.72
N ILE A 190 -5.08 -5.90 10.67
CA ILE A 190 -4.51 -5.07 11.75
C ILE A 190 -3.65 -5.92 12.69
N GLU A 191 -4.11 -7.12 13.07
CA GLU A 191 -3.44 -7.99 14.03
C GLU A 191 -2.19 -8.66 13.46
N SER A 192 -2.16 -8.92 12.15
CA SER A 192 -0.99 -9.47 11.44
C SER A 192 0.06 -8.43 11.08
N ALA A 193 -0.21 -7.13 11.33
CA ALA A 193 0.71 -6.06 10.98
C ALA A 193 2.06 -6.22 11.69
N HIS A 194 3.12 -6.02 10.93
CA HIS A 194 4.51 -6.13 11.40
C HIS A 194 5.42 -5.13 10.66
N SER A 195 6.56 -4.82 11.27
CA SER A 195 7.67 -4.10 10.65
C SER A 195 8.59 -5.09 9.90
N GLY A 196 9.52 -4.56 9.10
CA GLY A 196 10.46 -5.40 8.34
C GLY A 196 10.02 -5.59 6.89
N PRO A 197 10.48 -6.67 6.22
CA PRO A 197 10.05 -6.96 4.84
C PRO A 197 8.55 -7.17 4.77
N ILE A 198 7.90 -6.64 3.75
CA ILE A 198 6.48 -6.84 3.48
C ILE A 198 6.27 -7.43 2.09
N GLU A 199 5.15 -8.12 1.90
CA GLU A 199 4.77 -8.71 0.62
C GLU A 199 4.28 -7.63 -0.36
N GLU A 200 4.48 -7.87 -1.66
CA GLU A 200 4.05 -7.01 -2.76
C GLU A 200 3.19 -7.79 -3.77
N GLY A 201 2.68 -7.12 -4.78
CA GLY A 201 1.86 -7.74 -5.82
C GLY A 201 0.43 -8.05 -5.39
N SER A 202 -0.01 -9.27 -5.63
CA SER A 202 -1.39 -9.72 -5.43
C SER A 202 -1.70 -10.06 -3.96
N VAL A 203 -1.50 -9.13 -3.05
CA VAL A 203 -1.70 -9.29 -1.60
C VAL A 203 -2.59 -8.19 -1.01
N GLY A 204 -3.34 -8.55 0.03
CA GLY A 204 -4.22 -7.63 0.72
C GLY A 204 -5.22 -6.96 -0.22
N GLY A 205 -5.44 -5.66 -0.04
CA GLY A 205 -6.26 -4.85 -0.92
C GLY A 205 -5.78 -4.81 -2.37
N GLY A 206 -4.49 -5.10 -2.62
CA GLY A 206 -3.92 -5.18 -3.97
C GLY A 206 -4.26 -6.43 -4.78
N THR A 207 -4.95 -7.41 -4.18
CA THR A 207 -5.15 -8.75 -4.77
C THR A 207 -5.78 -8.72 -6.15
N GLY A 208 -6.89 -8.02 -6.36
CA GLY A 208 -7.62 -8.00 -7.64
C GLY A 208 -7.25 -6.84 -8.57
N MET A 209 -6.18 -6.10 -8.28
CA MET A 209 -5.85 -4.84 -8.95
C MET A 209 -5.14 -5.03 -10.29
N ILE A 210 -5.36 -4.09 -11.21
CA ILE A 210 -4.85 -4.08 -12.58
C ILE A 210 -4.24 -2.72 -12.86
N CYS A 211 -2.91 -2.68 -13.09
CA CYS A 211 -2.20 -1.43 -13.32
C CYS A 211 -1.53 -1.45 -14.70
N TYR A 212 -1.77 -0.42 -15.50
CA TYR A 212 -1.37 -0.37 -16.92
C TYR A 212 -1.82 -1.59 -17.71
N GLU A 213 -2.97 -2.14 -17.35
CA GLU A 213 -3.56 -3.34 -17.96
C GLU A 213 -2.65 -4.59 -17.88
N PHE A 214 -1.70 -4.59 -16.96
CA PHE A 214 -1.02 -5.75 -16.40
C PHE A 214 -1.55 -6.03 -15.00
N LYS A 215 -1.25 -7.20 -14.44
CA LYS A 215 -1.56 -7.46 -13.04
C LYS A 215 -0.87 -6.43 -12.16
N GLY A 216 -1.67 -5.63 -11.47
CA GLY A 216 -1.27 -4.62 -10.49
C GLY A 216 -1.32 -5.17 -9.07
N GLY A 217 -1.29 -4.29 -8.07
CA GLY A 217 -1.36 -4.75 -6.68
C GLY A 217 -0.75 -3.78 -5.67
N THR A 218 -0.30 -4.35 -4.57
CA THR A 218 0.45 -3.64 -3.53
C THR A 218 1.91 -3.49 -3.96
N GLY A 219 2.48 -2.30 -3.76
CA GLY A 219 3.90 -2.08 -3.98
C GLY A 219 4.48 -1.12 -2.97
N THR A 220 5.78 -1.21 -2.70
CA THR A 220 6.43 -0.37 -1.71
C THR A 220 7.87 -0.03 -2.11
N ALA A 221 8.36 1.08 -1.61
CA ALA A 221 9.77 1.47 -1.71
C ALA A 221 10.11 2.49 -0.62
N SER A 222 11.40 2.68 -0.36
CA SER A 222 11.86 3.70 0.58
C SER A 222 13.09 4.46 0.08
N ARG A 223 13.38 5.57 0.75
CA ARG A 223 14.61 6.37 0.55
C ARG A 223 15.18 6.79 1.89
N ILE A 224 16.49 6.70 1.98
CA ILE A 224 17.27 7.35 3.04
C ILE A 224 17.55 8.78 2.57
N VAL A 225 17.13 9.76 3.35
CA VAL A 225 17.38 11.19 3.12
C VAL A 225 18.45 11.65 4.09
N PRO A 226 19.70 11.84 3.67
CA PRO A 226 20.78 12.25 4.56
C PRO A 226 20.48 13.59 5.23
N ALA A 227 20.71 13.71 6.52
CA ALA A 227 20.53 14.96 7.26
C ALA A 227 21.40 16.10 6.69
N ALA A 228 22.60 15.79 6.20
CA ALA A 228 23.47 16.75 5.52
C ALA A 228 22.86 17.33 4.25
N ALA A 229 22.01 16.57 3.52
CA ALA A 229 21.27 17.07 2.38
C ALA A 229 20.14 18.01 2.79
N VAL A 230 19.63 17.86 4.01
CA VAL A 230 18.57 18.67 4.60
C VAL A 230 19.17 19.90 5.31
N ALA A 231 20.26 19.75 6.06
CA ALA A 231 20.85 20.83 6.87
C ALA A 231 21.61 21.90 6.08
N GLY A 232 21.81 21.71 4.76
CA GLY A 232 22.64 22.63 3.98
C GLY A 232 24.13 22.53 4.36
N ARG A 233 24.95 23.54 3.96
CA ARG A 233 26.40 23.53 4.16
C ARG A 233 26.86 23.95 5.58
N ASP A 234 25.95 24.39 6.46
CA ASP A 234 26.26 24.81 7.84
C ASP A 234 25.89 23.69 8.83
N SER A 235 26.78 22.73 9.00
CA SER A 235 26.60 21.53 9.83
C SER A 235 27.00 21.70 11.29
N SER A 236 26.86 22.89 11.89
CA SER A 236 27.17 23.10 13.31
C SER A 236 26.07 22.63 14.28
N ALA A 237 24.88 22.26 13.81
CA ALA A 237 23.83 21.67 14.61
C ALA A 237 23.94 20.14 14.58
N GLN A 238 23.76 19.49 15.73
CA GLN A 238 23.63 18.03 15.85
C GLN A 238 22.32 17.60 15.16
N SER A 239 22.36 17.44 13.82
CA SER A 239 21.25 16.85 13.07
C SER A 239 21.27 15.33 13.22
N PRO A 240 20.12 14.65 13.37
CA PRO A 240 20.08 13.19 13.27
C PRO A 240 20.69 12.73 11.95
N GLY A 241 21.35 11.57 11.94
CA GLY A 241 22.19 11.12 10.82
C GLY A 241 21.49 11.01 9.46
N SER A 242 20.19 10.68 9.44
CA SER A 242 19.35 10.60 8.22
C SER A 242 17.88 10.46 8.59
N TYR A 243 17.01 10.83 7.66
CA TYR A 243 15.57 10.52 7.73
C TYR A 243 15.23 9.40 6.78
N PHE A 244 14.16 8.65 7.10
CA PHE A 244 13.55 7.68 6.22
C PHE A 244 12.29 8.27 5.59
N LEU A 245 12.09 7.97 4.32
CA LEU A 245 10.84 8.21 3.62
C LEU A 245 10.44 6.92 2.94
N GLY A 246 9.24 6.42 3.23
CA GLY A 246 8.69 5.20 2.67
C GLY A 246 7.38 5.45 1.94
N VAL A 247 7.14 4.70 0.90
CA VAL A 247 5.91 4.75 0.10
C VAL A 247 5.29 3.35 0.03
N LEU A 248 3.97 3.29 0.18
CA LEU A 248 3.16 2.11 -0.14
C LEU A 248 2.06 2.53 -1.11
N VAL A 249 1.84 1.74 -2.15
CA VAL A 249 0.79 1.97 -3.14
C VAL A 249 -0.16 0.78 -3.23
N GLN A 250 -1.45 1.06 -3.47
CA GLN A 250 -2.39 0.10 -4.04
C GLN A 250 -2.62 0.52 -5.48
N ALA A 251 -1.92 -0.14 -6.43
CA ALA A 251 -1.82 0.28 -7.81
C ALA A 251 -2.84 -0.44 -8.71
N ASN A 252 -3.81 0.32 -9.20
CA ASN A 252 -4.88 -0.12 -10.09
C ASN A 252 -5.13 0.95 -11.17
N CYS A 253 -4.10 1.46 -11.85
CA CYS A 253 -4.20 2.66 -12.66
C CYS A 253 -3.58 2.53 -14.05
N GLY A 254 -3.97 3.43 -14.95
CA GLY A 254 -3.34 3.65 -16.24
C GLY A 254 -3.75 2.66 -17.33
N ARG A 255 -3.40 3.02 -18.56
CA ARG A 255 -3.62 2.23 -19.77
C ARG A 255 -2.32 1.64 -20.28
N ARG A 256 -2.37 0.45 -20.90
CA ARG A 256 -1.19 -0.25 -21.44
C ARG A 256 -0.23 0.64 -22.22
N PRO A 257 -0.66 1.46 -23.20
CA PRO A 257 0.27 2.29 -23.97
C PRO A 257 0.97 3.39 -23.18
N GLN A 258 0.46 3.73 -21.98
CA GLN A 258 1.02 4.79 -21.13
C GLN A 258 2.25 4.32 -20.37
N LEU A 259 2.34 3.02 -20.02
CA LEU A 259 3.40 2.52 -19.15
C LEU A 259 4.78 2.89 -19.66
N THR A 260 5.49 3.67 -18.85
CA THR A 260 6.93 3.93 -19.01
C THR A 260 7.70 3.43 -17.77
N ILE A 261 8.85 2.85 -17.99
CA ILE A 261 9.78 2.43 -16.93
C ILE A 261 11.12 3.08 -17.22
N ARG A 262 11.54 4.01 -16.38
CA ARG A 262 12.78 4.79 -16.55
C ARG A 262 12.90 5.41 -17.95
N GLY A 263 11.80 5.95 -18.45
CA GLY A 263 11.73 6.60 -19.78
C GLY A 263 11.61 5.66 -20.97
N LEU A 264 11.62 4.34 -20.76
CA LEU A 264 11.34 3.35 -21.79
C LEU A 264 9.82 3.15 -21.92
N GLU A 265 9.26 3.35 -23.11
CA GLU A 265 7.83 3.15 -23.40
C GLU A 265 7.47 1.65 -23.46
N VAL A 266 7.48 0.99 -22.28
CA VAL A 266 7.27 -0.46 -22.15
C VAL A 266 5.90 -0.87 -22.67
N GLY A 267 4.87 -0.12 -22.33
CA GLY A 267 3.49 -0.43 -22.72
C GLY A 267 3.25 -0.41 -24.23
N LYS A 268 4.00 0.40 -24.98
CA LYS A 268 3.95 0.39 -26.46
C LYS A 268 4.73 -0.80 -27.06
N LYS A 269 5.69 -1.35 -26.33
CA LYS A 269 6.56 -2.44 -26.78
C LYS A 269 6.07 -3.82 -26.34
N ILE A 270 5.16 -3.86 -25.36
CA ILE A 270 4.44 -5.05 -24.92
C ILE A 270 2.94 -4.75 -25.08
N PRO A 271 2.40 -4.81 -26.30
CA PRO A 271 1.02 -4.42 -26.56
C PRO A 271 0.03 -5.39 -25.90
N GLY A 272 -1.16 -4.88 -25.63
CA GLY A 272 -2.26 -5.62 -25.03
C GLY A 272 -3.36 -4.65 -24.63
N SER A 273 -4.51 -5.16 -24.27
CA SER A 273 -5.62 -4.35 -23.77
C SER A 273 -6.53 -5.21 -22.91
N VAL A 274 -6.92 -4.70 -21.75
CA VAL A 274 -7.94 -5.31 -20.87
C VAL A 274 -9.22 -4.51 -20.95
N TYR A 275 -9.14 -3.19 -20.97
CA TYR A 275 -10.29 -2.30 -20.92
C TYR A 275 -10.48 -1.49 -22.21
N LYS A 276 -11.74 -1.10 -22.49
CA LYS A 276 -12.05 -0.11 -23.53
C LYS A 276 -11.74 1.31 -23.08
N GLN A 277 -11.96 1.60 -21.80
CA GLN A 277 -11.71 2.89 -21.15
C GLN A 277 -10.94 2.68 -19.86
N GLU A 278 -10.24 3.71 -19.39
CA GLU A 278 -9.59 3.68 -18.09
C GLU A 278 -10.64 3.66 -16.96
N THR A 279 -10.52 2.68 -16.07
CA THR A 279 -11.40 2.47 -14.91
C THR A 279 -10.59 2.27 -13.63
N GLY A 280 -9.31 2.64 -13.69
CA GLY A 280 -8.38 2.42 -12.61
C GLY A 280 -8.40 3.52 -11.54
N SER A 281 -7.63 3.32 -10.49
CA SER A 281 -7.40 4.23 -9.37
C SER A 281 -6.05 3.93 -8.76
N ILE A 282 -5.50 4.84 -7.96
CA ILE A 282 -4.32 4.52 -7.15
C ILE A 282 -4.38 5.22 -5.80
N ILE A 283 -4.13 4.44 -4.74
CA ILE A 283 -3.90 5.01 -3.42
C ILE A 283 -2.41 5.02 -3.16
N ILE A 284 -1.89 6.18 -2.73
CA ILE A 284 -0.46 6.35 -2.41
C ILE A 284 -0.33 6.87 -0.97
N LEU A 285 0.37 6.10 -0.15
CA LEU A 285 0.70 6.45 1.22
C LEU A 285 2.19 6.80 1.30
N VAL A 286 2.50 7.93 1.93
CA VAL A 286 3.88 8.40 2.13
C VAL A 286 4.13 8.53 3.63
N GLY A 287 5.00 7.71 4.20
CA GLY A 287 5.44 7.80 5.59
C GLY A 287 6.84 8.42 5.70
N THR A 288 7.12 9.15 6.77
CA THR A 288 8.46 9.63 7.10
C THR A 288 8.64 9.80 8.61
N ASP A 289 9.86 9.74 9.10
CA ASP A 289 10.25 10.14 10.46
C ASP A 289 10.79 11.57 10.52
N ALA A 290 10.81 12.30 9.41
CA ALA A 290 11.15 13.73 9.41
C ALA A 290 10.07 14.55 10.15
N PRO A 291 10.45 15.54 11.00
CA PRO A 291 9.49 16.31 11.77
C PRO A 291 8.79 17.35 10.90
N LEU A 292 7.69 16.94 10.29
CA LEU A 292 6.89 17.72 9.36
C LEU A 292 5.52 18.06 9.93
N LEU A 293 5.07 19.27 9.65
CA LEU A 293 3.72 19.75 9.97
C LEU A 293 2.70 19.28 8.89
N PRO A 294 1.39 19.27 9.21
CA PRO A 294 0.35 18.81 8.29
C PRO A 294 0.40 19.44 6.89
N HIS A 295 0.60 20.77 6.81
CA HIS A 295 0.70 21.44 5.52
C HIS A 295 1.95 21.05 4.72
N GLN A 296 3.06 20.69 5.39
CA GLN A 296 4.27 20.16 4.76
C GLN A 296 4.05 18.74 4.26
N LEU A 297 3.35 17.90 5.04
CA LEU A 297 2.94 16.56 4.64
C LEU A 297 1.98 16.59 3.44
N LYS A 298 1.03 17.52 3.40
CA LYS A 298 0.21 17.76 2.20
C LYS A 298 1.06 18.09 0.96
N ARG A 299 2.19 18.79 1.13
CA ARG A 299 3.15 19.05 0.04
C ARG A 299 3.89 17.79 -0.39
N LEU A 300 4.19 16.83 0.52
CA LEU A 300 4.73 15.53 0.15
C LEU A 300 3.68 14.71 -0.62
N ALA A 301 2.47 14.56 -0.09
CA ALA A 301 1.38 13.86 -0.75
C ALA A 301 1.19 14.35 -2.19
N ARG A 302 1.21 15.66 -2.42
CA ARG A 302 1.12 16.25 -3.76
C ARG A 302 2.27 15.83 -4.68
N ARG A 303 3.49 15.54 -4.17
CA ARG A 303 4.64 15.10 -4.98
C ARG A 303 4.53 13.64 -5.42
N ALA A 304 3.73 12.82 -4.75
CA ALA A 304 3.44 11.47 -5.20
C ALA A 304 2.88 11.46 -6.63
N SER A 305 2.10 12.49 -7.04
CA SER A 305 1.62 12.65 -8.41
C SER A 305 2.75 12.71 -9.46
N LEU A 306 3.90 13.29 -9.10
CA LEU A 306 5.06 13.36 -10.01
C LEU A 306 5.73 11.99 -10.17
N GLY A 307 5.75 11.17 -9.12
CA GLY A 307 6.22 9.78 -9.19
C GLY A 307 5.28 8.92 -10.04
N LEU A 308 3.97 9.07 -9.87
CA LEU A 308 2.96 8.43 -10.71
C LEU A 308 3.13 8.84 -12.19
N ALA A 309 3.31 10.13 -12.47
CA ALA A 309 3.53 10.62 -13.81
C ALA A 309 4.80 10.05 -14.48
N ARG A 310 5.87 9.74 -13.70
CA ARG A 310 7.07 9.09 -14.25
C ARG A 310 6.79 7.68 -14.78
N THR A 311 5.77 7.00 -14.28
CA THR A 311 5.35 5.69 -14.79
C THR A 311 4.38 5.79 -15.97
N GLY A 312 4.04 7.03 -16.39
CA GLY A 312 3.28 7.34 -17.60
C GLY A 312 1.79 7.58 -17.40
N SER A 313 1.26 7.48 -16.18
CA SER A 313 -0.15 7.79 -15.92
C SER A 313 -0.44 9.29 -16.17
N VAL A 314 -1.60 9.53 -16.72
CA VAL A 314 -2.17 10.87 -16.89
C VAL A 314 -3.36 11.13 -15.98
N SER A 315 -3.63 10.20 -15.04
CA SER A 315 -4.76 10.28 -14.10
C SER A 315 -6.07 10.55 -14.84
N GLY A 316 -6.48 9.58 -15.71
CA GLY A 316 -7.64 9.73 -16.57
C GLY A 316 -8.93 9.97 -15.77
N ASN A 317 -9.96 10.49 -16.44
CA ASN A 317 -11.21 10.92 -15.79
C ASN A 317 -11.89 9.83 -14.93
N GLY A 318 -11.73 8.55 -15.29
CA GLY A 318 -12.27 7.42 -14.54
C GLY A 318 -11.42 6.98 -13.35
N SER A 319 -10.26 7.58 -13.11
CA SER A 319 -9.33 7.23 -12.04
C SER A 319 -9.65 7.96 -10.73
N GLY A 320 -9.50 7.27 -9.59
CA GLY A 320 -9.53 7.85 -8.26
C GLY A 320 -8.12 7.83 -7.66
N ASP A 321 -7.43 8.98 -7.72
CA ASP A 321 -6.03 9.09 -7.33
C ASP A 321 -5.92 9.91 -6.05
N LEU A 322 -5.86 9.20 -4.91
CA LEU A 322 -5.95 9.79 -3.57
C LEU A 322 -4.68 9.48 -2.77
N PHE A 323 -4.07 10.52 -2.21
CA PHE A 323 -2.78 10.42 -1.56
C PHE A 323 -2.82 10.98 -0.14
N ILE A 324 -2.13 10.33 0.79
CA ILE A 324 -1.94 10.82 2.15
C ILE A 324 -0.49 10.66 2.55
N ALA A 325 0.06 11.67 3.22
CA ALA A 325 1.38 11.60 3.83
C ALA A 325 1.27 11.77 5.33
N PHE A 326 2.12 11.07 6.10
CA PHE A 326 2.17 11.17 7.55
C PHE A 326 3.61 11.19 8.07
N SER A 327 3.78 11.72 9.29
CA SER A 327 5.08 11.74 9.98
C SER A 327 5.00 11.01 11.30
N THR A 328 5.93 10.07 11.53
CA THR A 328 6.07 9.37 12.82
C THR A 328 6.88 10.17 13.85
N ALA A 329 7.40 11.35 13.50
CA ALA A 329 7.97 12.29 14.46
C ALA A 329 6.89 12.86 15.39
N ASN A 330 7.34 13.58 16.43
CA ASN A 330 6.45 14.27 17.37
C ASN A 330 5.41 13.35 18.02
N ALA A 331 5.89 12.25 18.61
CA ALA A 331 5.03 11.38 19.43
C ALA A 331 4.32 12.21 20.52
N HIS A 332 3.08 11.82 20.83
CA HIS A 332 2.26 12.46 21.84
C HIS A 332 1.89 13.94 21.54
N ALA A 333 2.01 14.40 20.29
CA ALA A 333 1.66 15.76 19.92
C ALA A 333 0.18 16.09 20.15
N ALA A 334 -0.70 15.09 20.06
CA ALA A 334 -2.14 15.23 20.26
C ALA A 334 -2.61 15.13 21.73
N ASP A 335 -1.71 14.76 22.67
CA ASP A 335 -2.12 14.58 24.08
C ASP A 335 -2.57 15.92 24.70
N ALA A 336 -3.69 15.89 25.41
CA ALA A 336 -4.23 17.06 26.08
C ALA A 336 -3.43 17.53 27.30
N LYS A 337 -2.50 16.73 27.81
CA LYS A 337 -1.68 17.02 29.00
C LYS A 337 -0.20 16.83 28.71
N PRO A 338 0.67 17.84 28.99
CA PRO A 338 0.34 19.19 29.48
C PRO A 338 -0.38 20.02 28.41
N PRO A 339 -1.04 21.13 28.79
CA PRO A 339 -1.91 21.93 27.90
C PRO A 339 -1.16 22.63 26.76
N ILE A 340 0.15 22.68 26.83
CA ILE A 340 1.04 23.22 25.78
C ILE A 340 2.11 22.18 25.48
N ARG A 341 2.27 21.87 24.19
CA ARG A 341 3.28 20.93 23.67
C ARG A 341 4.35 21.67 22.88
N SER A 342 5.60 21.23 23.06
CA SER A 342 6.67 21.59 22.14
C SER A 342 6.79 20.51 21.09
N ILE A 343 6.91 20.91 19.83
CA ILE A 343 7.10 20.01 18.69
C ILE A 343 8.34 20.42 17.90
N GLU A 344 8.97 19.45 17.27
CA GLU A 344 10.04 19.70 16.32
C GLU A 344 9.46 19.97 14.94
N ILE A 345 10.05 20.90 14.21
CA ILE A 345 9.64 21.20 12.83
C ILE A 345 10.87 21.36 11.92
N MET A 346 10.78 20.85 10.72
CA MET A 346 11.76 21.09 9.66
C MET A 346 11.42 22.40 8.94
N PRO A 347 12.38 23.33 8.76
CA PRO A 347 12.18 24.53 7.96
C PRO A 347 11.77 24.19 6.51
N ASN A 348 10.88 25.00 5.91
CA ASN A 348 10.39 24.78 4.54
C ASN A 348 11.51 24.74 3.50
N ASP A 349 12.56 25.52 3.68
CA ASP A 349 13.70 25.62 2.75
C ASP A 349 14.55 24.35 2.69
N LEU A 350 14.32 23.39 3.63
CA LEU A 350 15.03 22.13 3.72
C LEU A 350 14.23 20.93 3.18
N MET A 351 13.08 21.15 2.57
CA MET A 351 12.17 20.06 2.15
C MET A 351 12.49 19.43 0.78
N ASP A 352 13.30 20.06 -0.07
CA ASP A 352 13.53 19.56 -1.43
C ASP A 352 14.06 18.12 -1.51
N PRO A 353 14.98 17.67 -0.61
CA PRO A 353 15.41 16.27 -0.59
C PRO A 353 14.26 15.28 -0.31
N LEU A 354 13.30 15.65 0.56
CA LEU A 354 12.11 14.84 0.84
C LEU A 354 11.14 14.82 -0.35
N PHE A 355 11.00 15.92 -1.07
CA PHE A 355 10.22 15.95 -2.31
C PHE A 355 10.81 15.03 -3.37
N THR A 356 12.13 15.07 -3.56
CA THR A 356 12.85 14.18 -4.48
C THR A 356 12.65 12.72 -4.07
N ALA A 357 12.87 12.39 -2.81
CA ALA A 357 12.69 11.05 -2.26
C ALA A 357 11.24 10.53 -2.45
N THR A 358 10.24 11.41 -2.27
CA THR A 358 8.82 11.05 -2.51
C THR A 358 8.59 10.64 -3.95
N VAL A 359 9.09 11.41 -4.91
CA VAL A 359 8.94 11.12 -6.35
C VAL A 359 9.61 9.80 -6.72
N GLU A 360 10.84 9.60 -6.27
CA GLU A 360 11.65 8.41 -6.57
C GLU A 360 11.08 7.14 -5.92
N ALA A 361 10.66 7.21 -4.66
CA ALA A 361 10.08 6.06 -3.97
C ALA A 361 8.69 5.72 -4.55
N THR A 362 7.89 6.71 -4.97
CA THR A 362 6.59 6.46 -5.61
C THR A 362 6.75 5.77 -6.96
N GLU A 363 7.68 6.25 -7.82
CA GLU A 363 8.00 5.60 -9.09
C GLU A 363 8.37 4.12 -8.87
N GLU A 364 9.27 3.85 -7.93
CA GLU A 364 9.73 2.48 -7.66
C GLU A 364 8.64 1.60 -7.04
N ALA A 365 7.83 2.11 -6.11
CA ALA A 365 6.73 1.38 -5.50
C ALA A 365 5.69 0.92 -6.53
N ILE A 366 5.32 1.77 -7.48
CA ILE A 366 4.40 1.41 -8.57
C ILE A 366 5.00 0.33 -9.47
N ILE A 367 6.27 0.42 -9.80
CA ILE A 367 6.91 -0.60 -10.63
C ILE A 367 7.07 -1.92 -9.86
N ASN A 368 7.38 -1.89 -8.56
CA ASN A 368 7.39 -3.09 -7.73
C ASN A 368 6.03 -3.79 -7.69
N ALA A 369 4.93 -3.04 -7.60
CA ALA A 369 3.56 -3.57 -7.64
C ALA A 369 3.27 -4.33 -8.95
N LEU A 370 3.92 -3.99 -10.05
CA LEU A 370 3.80 -4.68 -11.35
C LEU A 370 4.72 -5.91 -11.45
N ILE A 371 5.92 -5.82 -10.86
CA ILE A 371 6.97 -6.85 -11.02
C ILE A 371 6.67 -8.06 -10.12
N ASP A 372 6.31 -7.87 -8.86
CA ASP A 372 6.08 -8.98 -7.93
C ASP A 372 4.68 -9.59 -8.11
N ASN A 373 4.39 -10.00 -9.35
CA ASN A 373 3.10 -10.55 -9.73
C ASN A 373 3.21 -11.77 -10.66
N HIS A 374 2.09 -12.46 -10.79
CA HIS A 374 1.86 -13.55 -11.73
C HIS A 374 0.47 -13.38 -12.37
N ASP A 375 0.23 -14.09 -13.46
CA ASP A 375 -1.06 -14.08 -14.14
C ASP A 375 -2.18 -14.45 -13.17
N MET A 376 -3.32 -13.77 -13.30
CA MET A 376 -4.47 -14.02 -12.44
C MET A 376 -5.74 -14.19 -13.25
N ILE A 377 -6.45 -15.31 -13.01
CA ILE A 377 -7.78 -15.57 -13.54
C ILE A 377 -8.80 -15.23 -12.45
N GLY A 378 -9.79 -14.43 -12.79
CA GLY A 378 -10.91 -14.05 -11.93
C GLY A 378 -12.26 -14.48 -12.48
N ARG A 379 -13.30 -13.71 -12.11
CA ARG A 379 -14.68 -13.98 -12.54
C ARG A 379 -14.79 -14.07 -14.07
N ASP A 380 -15.73 -14.86 -14.55
CA ASP A 380 -16.03 -15.06 -15.98
C ASP A 380 -14.81 -15.52 -16.80
N ASN A 381 -13.81 -16.13 -16.14
CA ASN A 381 -12.51 -16.51 -16.69
C ASN A 381 -11.71 -15.32 -17.27
N HIS A 382 -11.96 -14.12 -16.78
CA HIS A 382 -11.11 -12.97 -17.12
C HIS A 382 -9.68 -13.26 -16.68
N ASN A 383 -8.76 -13.23 -17.63
CA ASN A 383 -7.32 -13.39 -17.36
C ASN A 383 -6.62 -12.04 -17.46
N VAL A 384 -5.76 -11.74 -16.49
CA VAL A 384 -4.88 -10.58 -16.50
C VAL A 384 -3.44 -11.05 -16.35
N GLU A 385 -2.64 -10.78 -17.36
CA GLU A 385 -1.24 -11.18 -17.42
C GLU A 385 -0.38 -10.30 -16.51
N ALA A 386 0.61 -10.89 -15.87
CA ALA A 386 1.69 -10.16 -15.21
C ALA A 386 2.61 -9.49 -16.24
N LEU A 387 3.37 -8.49 -15.81
CA LEU A 387 4.40 -7.88 -16.65
C LEU A 387 5.52 -8.90 -16.93
N PRO A 388 5.75 -9.33 -18.18
CA PRO A 388 6.71 -10.41 -18.48
C PRO A 388 8.15 -9.95 -18.26
N HIS A 389 8.81 -10.50 -17.24
CA HIS A 389 10.15 -10.09 -16.77
C HIS A 389 11.23 -10.25 -17.84
N GLU A 390 11.26 -11.38 -18.54
CA GLU A 390 12.29 -11.64 -19.58
C GLU A 390 12.19 -10.61 -20.71
N ARG A 391 10.95 -10.33 -21.16
CA ARG A 391 10.71 -9.34 -22.21
C ARG A 391 11.09 -7.92 -21.75
N LEU A 392 10.76 -7.57 -20.49
CA LEU A 392 11.18 -6.30 -19.91
C LEU A 392 12.70 -6.18 -19.86
N GLN A 393 13.40 -7.19 -19.36
CA GLN A 393 14.87 -7.19 -19.30
C GLN A 393 15.51 -7.08 -20.69
N GLN A 394 14.94 -7.75 -21.70
CA GLN A 394 15.38 -7.63 -23.08
C GLN A 394 15.25 -6.18 -23.57
N LEU A 395 14.08 -5.56 -23.35
CA LEU A 395 13.81 -4.18 -23.76
C LEU A 395 14.74 -3.18 -23.06
N LEU A 396 15.02 -3.38 -21.77
CA LEU A 396 15.99 -2.55 -21.03
C LEU A 396 17.41 -2.69 -21.58
N LYS A 397 17.84 -3.89 -21.93
CA LYS A 397 19.15 -4.13 -22.58
C LYS A 397 19.24 -3.45 -23.95
N GLU A 398 18.17 -3.51 -24.74
CA GLU A 398 18.10 -2.86 -26.05
C GLU A 398 18.14 -1.33 -25.93
N TYR A 399 17.43 -0.79 -24.92
CA TYR A 399 17.35 0.65 -24.66
C TYR A 399 18.66 1.24 -24.16
N ASN A 400 19.39 0.52 -23.30
CA ASN A 400 20.65 0.96 -22.71
C ASN A 400 21.87 0.74 -23.63
N ARG A 401 21.71 0.13 -24.82
CA ARG A 401 22.81 0.04 -25.80
C ARG A 401 23.19 1.44 -26.27
N PRO A 402 24.50 1.79 -26.27
CA PRO A 402 24.94 3.03 -26.92
C PRO A 402 24.42 3.03 -28.35
N ARG A 403 23.67 4.04 -28.73
CA ARG A 403 23.27 4.21 -30.14
C ARG A 403 24.54 4.34 -30.94
N ALA A 404 24.92 3.30 -31.67
CA ALA A 404 26.03 3.34 -32.59
C ALA A 404 25.77 4.47 -33.58
N ASN A 405 26.58 5.54 -33.48
CA ASN A 405 26.77 6.61 -34.46
C ASN A 405 25.55 7.00 -35.29
N LEU A 406 24.66 7.80 -34.72
CA LEU A 406 23.89 8.71 -35.58
C LEU A 406 24.91 9.66 -36.22
N PRO A 407 24.92 9.82 -37.57
CA PRO A 407 25.80 10.79 -38.22
C PRO A 407 25.52 12.14 -37.59
N ARG A 408 26.59 12.84 -37.16
CA ARG A 408 26.50 14.21 -36.64
C ARG A 408 25.68 15.00 -37.63
N ARG A 409 24.55 15.59 -37.21
CA ARG A 409 23.81 16.55 -38.01
C ARG A 409 24.84 17.58 -38.43
N ARG A 410 25.04 17.74 -39.77
CA ARG A 410 25.85 18.80 -40.35
C ARG A 410 25.34 20.11 -39.77
N ASP A 411 26.27 20.84 -39.16
CA ASP A 411 26.06 22.14 -38.57
C ASP A 411 25.54 23.07 -39.72
N CYS A 412 24.24 23.33 -39.73
CA CYS A 412 23.67 24.34 -40.62
C CYS A 412 23.95 25.71 -40.01
N ARG A 413 25.22 26.11 -39.95
CA ARG A 413 25.58 27.52 -39.81
C ARG A 413 25.40 28.20 -41.17
N GLY A 414 24.18 28.46 -41.52
CA GLY A 414 23.84 29.43 -42.58
C GLY A 414 24.00 30.82 -42.01
N LYS A 415 24.86 31.57 -42.63
CA LYS A 415 25.05 33.00 -42.43
C LYS A 415 23.72 33.76 -42.45
N TRP A 416 23.50 34.59 -41.48
CA TRP A 416 22.76 35.85 -41.57
C TRP A 416 23.66 36.97 -41.05
#